data_700be7004c4044a80934e735e5214dd6
#
_entry.id   700be7004c4044a80934e735e5214dd6
#
_cell.length_a   1.000
_cell.length_b   1.000
_cell.length_c   1.000
_cell.angle_alpha   90.00
_cell.angle_beta   90.00
_cell.angle_gamma   90.00
#
_symmetry.space_group_name_H-M   'P 1'
#
loop_
_entity.id
_entity.type
_entity.pdbx_description
1 polymer ?
#
loop_
_entity_poly.entity_id
_entity_poly.type
_entity_poly.pdbx_seq_one_letter_code
_entity_poly.pdbx_strand_id
1 'polypeptide(L)'
;MAHLPTPPFDRAADWVGQHLGHLVCDPGTPAEPARRGGQRAADSALASLDIAGYAKRRSQVHPAPSRGATVLSPYIRYGLISLAEATAAVADAPAADRRKFVDELWWQEYARHLYARVGTRNAAPLRREPAVAATPWPEPLRDDMVCMRETRDELERTGWLVNQTRMWLASHWSVRAGNDWRDGEEWMFRHLLDGSRAANRYGWQWSVGAMAAEAYGFSRWQVDKRAQAWCGSCPLAENCPIEDWPTATPGGAVDDALLRSGPDLAGPEAAEIAGIPEQVWLTAESLGERDPALAAWPHTPAVFVFDEPLLHQLRLSTKRLVF
;
A
#
# COMPACT_ATOMS: atom_id res chain seq x y z
N MET A 1 17.91 24.75 -7.93
CA MET A 1 17.16 23.52 -8.31
C MET A 1 17.39 23.27 -9.80
N ALA A 2 17.78 22.05 -10.18
CA ALA A 2 17.86 21.71 -11.58
C ALA A 2 16.43 21.51 -12.14
N HIS A 3 16.17 22.04 -13.32
CA HIS A 3 14.89 21.88 -14.00
C HIS A 3 14.93 20.55 -14.77
N LEU A 4 14.12 19.57 -14.40
CA LEU A 4 13.99 18.35 -15.17
C LEU A 4 13.04 18.56 -16.37
N PRO A 5 13.31 17.99 -17.55
CA PRO A 5 12.40 18.06 -18.67
C PRO A 5 11.12 17.29 -18.37
N THR A 6 9.99 17.74 -18.91
CA THR A 6 8.72 17.00 -18.79
C THR A 6 8.85 15.64 -19.50
N PRO A 7 8.56 14.52 -18.83
CA PRO A 7 8.64 13.21 -19.49
C PRO A 7 7.60 13.08 -20.60
N PRO A 8 7.96 12.52 -21.77
CA PRO A 8 6.98 12.08 -22.75
C PRO A 8 6.13 10.96 -22.15
N PHE A 9 4.81 11.03 -22.35
CA PHE A 9 3.84 10.10 -21.75
C PHE A 9 4.12 8.61 -22.02
N ASP A 10 4.62 8.31 -23.21
CA ASP A 10 4.94 6.96 -23.70
C ASP A 10 6.37 6.50 -23.36
N ARG A 11 7.22 7.38 -22.82
CA ARG A 11 8.62 7.12 -22.51
C ARG A 11 8.99 7.38 -21.05
N ALA A 12 8.04 7.25 -20.14
CA ALA A 12 8.28 7.46 -18.72
C ALA A 12 9.38 6.54 -18.15
N ALA A 13 9.47 5.30 -18.63
CA ALA A 13 10.49 4.35 -18.21
C ALA A 13 11.91 4.81 -18.59
N ASP A 14 12.10 5.26 -19.82
CA ASP A 14 13.39 5.80 -20.30
C ASP A 14 13.77 7.05 -19.51
N TRP A 15 12.80 7.92 -19.28
CA TRP A 15 12.98 9.17 -18.54
C TRP A 15 13.41 8.90 -17.09
N VAL A 16 12.73 7.97 -16.40
CA VAL A 16 13.10 7.55 -15.05
C VAL A 16 14.49 6.94 -15.02
N GLY A 17 14.80 6.05 -15.97
CA GLY A 17 16.15 5.47 -16.10
C GLY A 17 17.24 6.53 -16.27
N GLN A 18 16.98 7.54 -17.08
CA GLN A 18 17.94 8.61 -17.37
C GLN A 18 18.13 9.58 -16.20
N HIS A 19 17.05 9.98 -15.53
CA HIS A 19 17.09 11.08 -14.56
C HIS A 19 17.06 10.61 -13.10
N LEU A 20 16.46 9.47 -12.78
CA LEU A 20 16.24 8.98 -11.43
C LEU A 20 16.79 7.55 -11.19
N GLY A 21 17.39 6.92 -12.22
CA GLY A 21 17.86 5.52 -12.13
C GLY A 21 18.91 5.27 -11.04
N HIS A 22 19.64 6.28 -10.61
CA HIS A 22 20.61 6.20 -9.52
C HIS A 22 19.95 6.21 -8.11
N LEU A 23 18.66 6.50 -8.03
CA LEU A 23 17.89 6.61 -6.77
C LEU A 23 17.02 5.38 -6.46
N VAL A 24 16.91 4.43 -7.39
CA VAL A 24 16.03 3.27 -7.24
C VAL A 24 16.66 2.13 -6.44
N CYS A 25 15.82 1.24 -5.88
CA CYS A 25 16.31 0.03 -5.20
C CYS A 25 16.61 -1.14 -6.14
N ASP A 26 16.09 -1.12 -7.38
CA ASP A 26 16.13 -2.19 -8.37
C ASP A 26 16.66 -1.72 -9.75
N PRO A 27 17.86 -1.12 -9.81
CA PRO A 27 18.43 -0.61 -11.07
C PRO A 27 18.57 -1.75 -12.10
N GLY A 28 18.17 -1.47 -13.33
CA GLY A 28 18.24 -2.47 -14.43
C GLY A 28 17.07 -3.44 -14.50
N THR A 29 16.12 -3.39 -13.56
CA THR A 29 14.88 -4.16 -13.67
C THR A 29 13.96 -3.55 -14.73
N PRO A 30 13.26 -4.35 -15.57
CA PRO A 30 12.28 -3.81 -16.50
C PRO A 30 11.28 -2.90 -15.81
N ALA A 31 11.18 -1.68 -16.30
CA ALA A 31 10.52 -0.59 -15.60
C ALA A 31 9.01 -0.52 -15.79
N GLU A 32 8.43 -1.37 -16.64
CA GLU A 32 7.00 -1.30 -16.93
C GLU A 32 6.17 -1.87 -15.78
N PRO A 33 5.43 -1.03 -15.03
CA PRO A 33 4.47 -1.52 -14.06
C PRO A 33 3.37 -2.29 -14.78
N ALA A 34 2.80 -3.30 -14.11
CA ALA A 34 1.67 -4.05 -14.65
C ALA A 34 0.43 -3.18 -14.95
N ARG A 35 0.45 -1.93 -14.52
CA ARG A 35 -0.59 -0.92 -14.78
C ARG A 35 0.06 0.41 -15.11
N ARG A 36 -0.54 1.12 -16.06
CA ARG A 36 -0.11 2.48 -16.41
C ARG A 36 -0.66 3.49 -15.41
N GLY A 37 0.15 4.48 -15.06
CA GLY A 37 -0.25 5.66 -14.30
C GLY A 37 -0.96 6.71 -15.18
N GLY A 38 -1.23 7.85 -14.58
CA GLY A 38 -1.83 9.01 -15.23
C GLY A 38 -3.35 9.03 -15.25
N GLN A 39 -3.92 10.24 -15.43
CA GLN A 39 -5.36 10.49 -15.30
C GLN A 39 -6.21 9.65 -16.27
N ARG A 40 -5.82 9.54 -17.53
CA ARG A 40 -6.57 8.73 -18.52
C ARG A 40 -6.68 7.25 -18.12
N ALA A 41 -5.62 6.69 -17.55
CA ALA A 41 -5.66 5.30 -17.10
C ALA A 41 -6.55 5.15 -15.85
N ALA A 42 -6.52 6.12 -14.95
CA ALA A 42 -7.38 6.19 -13.79
C ALA A 42 -8.86 6.29 -14.19
N ASP A 43 -9.19 7.20 -15.11
CA ASP A 43 -10.56 7.39 -15.62
C ASP A 43 -11.09 6.12 -16.30
N SER A 44 -10.26 5.46 -17.10
CA SER A 44 -10.61 4.19 -17.74
C SER A 44 -10.86 3.08 -16.71
N ALA A 45 -10.01 3.00 -15.67
CA ALA A 45 -10.18 2.03 -14.59
C ALA A 45 -11.47 2.28 -13.79
N LEU A 46 -11.80 3.54 -13.55
CA LEU A 46 -13.03 3.92 -12.86
C LEU A 46 -14.28 3.65 -13.72
N ALA A 47 -14.24 3.98 -15.01
CA ALA A 47 -15.35 3.75 -15.94
C ALA A 47 -15.65 2.26 -16.18
N SER A 48 -14.63 1.40 -16.07
CA SER A 48 -14.77 -0.06 -16.20
C SER A 48 -14.95 -0.79 -14.85
N LEU A 49 -15.16 -0.04 -13.77
CA LEU A 49 -15.26 -0.61 -12.43
C LEU A 49 -16.51 -1.48 -12.28
N ASP A 50 -16.29 -2.77 -12.07
CA ASP A 50 -17.34 -3.72 -11.66
C ASP A 50 -16.95 -4.35 -10.32
N ILE A 51 -17.82 -4.18 -9.33
CA ILE A 51 -17.64 -4.74 -7.99
C ILE A 51 -18.62 -5.89 -7.68
N ALA A 52 -19.29 -6.44 -8.67
CA ALA A 52 -20.19 -7.60 -8.45
C ALA A 52 -19.40 -8.77 -7.84
N GLY A 53 -19.84 -9.24 -6.67
CA GLY A 53 -19.17 -10.28 -5.90
C GLY A 53 -17.93 -9.82 -5.11
N TYR A 54 -17.65 -8.53 -5.04
CA TYR A 54 -16.50 -7.97 -4.32
C TYR A 54 -16.43 -8.44 -2.86
N ALA A 55 -17.53 -8.40 -2.13
CA ALA A 55 -17.55 -8.79 -0.72
C ALA A 55 -17.01 -10.20 -0.48
N LYS A 56 -17.24 -11.13 -1.41
CA LYS A 56 -16.78 -12.52 -1.34
C LYS A 56 -15.40 -12.73 -1.92
N ARG A 57 -15.08 -12.06 -3.05
CA ARG A 57 -13.91 -12.35 -3.88
C ARG A 57 -12.72 -11.38 -3.69
N ARG A 58 -12.90 -10.25 -2.97
CA ARG A 58 -11.84 -9.26 -2.78
C ARG A 58 -10.56 -9.82 -2.13
N SER A 59 -10.69 -10.90 -1.35
CA SER A 59 -9.57 -11.56 -0.68
C SER A 59 -9.08 -12.81 -1.44
N GLN A 60 -9.62 -13.11 -2.63
CA GLN A 60 -9.13 -14.22 -3.46
C GLN A 60 -7.75 -13.87 -3.99
N VAL A 61 -6.80 -14.80 -3.84
CA VAL A 61 -5.39 -14.60 -4.21
C VAL A 61 -5.07 -15.27 -5.53
N HIS A 62 -5.48 -16.54 -5.69
CA HIS A 62 -5.20 -17.31 -6.89
C HIS A 62 -6.40 -18.21 -7.24
N PRO A 63 -6.70 -18.43 -8.55
CA PRO A 63 -6.05 -17.82 -9.71
C PRO A 63 -6.38 -16.32 -9.88
N ALA A 64 -5.51 -15.57 -10.54
CA ALA A 64 -5.66 -14.13 -10.72
C ALA A 64 -7.01 -13.71 -11.36
N PRO A 65 -7.57 -14.42 -12.38
CA PRO A 65 -8.88 -14.07 -12.96
C PRO A 65 -10.05 -14.20 -11.98
N SER A 66 -9.89 -14.93 -10.86
CA SER A 66 -10.94 -15.10 -9.85
C SER A 66 -10.93 -14.00 -8.79
N ARG A 67 -9.97 -13.08 -8.84
CA ARG A 67 -9.85 -11.98 -7.88
C ARG A 67 -11.01 -10.99 -8.05
N GLY A 68 -11.55 -10.55 -6.92
CA GLY A 68 -12.53 -9.45 -6.90
C GLY A 68 -11.94 -8.10 -6.48
N ALA A 69 -10.64 -8.02 -6.25
CA ALA A 69 -9.97 -6.78 -5.91
C ALA A 69 -9.92 -5.82 -7.13
N THR A 70 -10.28 -4.56 -6.94
CA THR A 70 -10.48 -3.57 -8.03
C THR A 70 -9.20 -2.97 -8.56
N VAL A 71 -8.11 -3.05 -7.80
CA VAL A 71 -6.79 -2.44 -8.10
C VAL A 71 -6.88 -0.92 -8.38
N LEU A 72 -7.81 -0.22 -7.75
CA LEU A 72 -7.90 1.25 -7.82
C LEU A 72 -6.94 1.95 -6.86
N SER A 73 -6.39 1.22 -5.89
CA SER A 73 -5.56 1.80 -4.82
C SER A 73 -4.36 2.63 -5.32
N PRO A 74 -3.65 2.31 -6.42
CA PRO A 74 -2.60 3.19 -6.93
C PRO A 74 -3.15 4.54 -7.40
N TYR A 75 -4.26 4.56 -8.11
CA TYR A 75 -4.87 5.82 -8.58
C TYR A 75 -5.39 6.68 -7.44
N ILE A 76 -6.01 6.05 -6.42
CA ILE A 76 -6.44 6.74 -5.20
C ILE A 76 -5.22 7.28 -4.43
N ARG A 77 -4.13 6.51 -4.36
CA ARG A 77 -2.90 6.92 -3.66
C ARG A 77 -2.30 8.21 -4.20
N TYR A 78 -2.37 8.40 -5.50
CA TYR A 78 -1.80 9.57 -6.19
C TYR A 78 -2.83 10.67 -6.47
N GLY A 79 -4.04 10.57 -5.92
CA GLY A 79 -5.09 11.59 -6.08
C GLY A 79 -5.71 11.65 -7.48
N LEU A 80 -5.46 10.65 -8.33
CA LEU A 80 -6.05 10.56 -9.68
C LEU A 80 -7.53 10.18 -9.62
N ILE A 81 -7.95 9.49 -8.59
CA ILE A 81 -9.34 9.16 -8.24
C ILE A 81 -9.55 9.54 -6.78
N SER A 82 -10.54 10.35 -6.50
CA SER A 82 -10.97 10.67 -5.15
C SER A 82 -11.82 9.54 -4.56
N LEU A 83 -11.90 9.47 -3.23
CA LEU A 83 -12.78 8.51 -2.54
C LEU A 83 -14.26 8.77 -2.86
N ALA A 84 -14.63 10.03 -3.10
CA ALA A 84 -15.98 10.43 -3.50
C ALA A 84 -16.33 9.87 -4.89
N GLU A 85 -15.44 10.03 -5.89
CA GLU A 85 -15.62 9.48 -7.24
C GLU A 85 -15.70 7.96 -7.21
N ALA A 86 -14.80 7.29 -6.48
CA ALA A 86 -14.85 5.83 -6.33
C ALA A 86 -16.15 5.34 -5.68
N THR A 87 -16.68 6.07 -4.69
CA THR A 87 -17.95 5.77 -4.03
C THR A 87 -19.14 5.98 -4.99
N ALA A 88 -19.14 7.08 -5.74
CA ALA A 88 -20.20 7.40 -6.70
C ALA A 88 -20.25 6.37 -7.85
N ALA A 89 -19.09 5.91 -8.32
CA ALA A 89 -19.01 4.93 -9.42
C ALA A 89 -19.66 3.57 -9.09
N VAL A 90 -19.86 3.26 -7.81
CA VAL A 90 -20.48 1.99 -7.37
C VAL A 90 -21.90 2.17 -6.83
N ALA A 91 -22.56 3.31 -7.06
CA ALA A 91 -23.86 3.61 -6.49
C ALA A 91 -24.93 2.56 -6.81
N ASP A 92 -24.91 2.01 -8.02
CA ASP A 92 -25.88 1.02 -8.52
C ASP A 92 -25.42 -0.44 -8.32
N ALA A 93 -24.26 -0.66 -7.71
CA ALA A 93 -23.77 -2.01 -7.46
C ALA A 93 -24.58 -2.75 -6.37
N PRO A 94 -24.50 -4.10 -6.32
CA PRO A 94 -25.20 -4.89 -5.31
C PRO A 94 -24.88 -4.38 -3.89
N ALA A 95 -25.92 -4.18 -3.07
CA ALA A 95 -25.82 -3.48 -1.78
C ALA A 95 -24.73 -4.03 -0.83
N ALA A 96 -24.54 -5.35 -0.80
CA ALA A 96 -23.54 -5.99 0.06
C ALA A 96 -22.10 -5.68 -0.45
N ASP A 97 -21.91 -5.71 -1.76
CA ASP A 97 -20.62 -5.45 -2.39
C ASP A 97 -20.26 -3.96 -2.27
N ARG A 98 -21.24 -3.07 -2.56
CA ARG A 98 -21.09 -1.62 -2.38
C ARG A 98 -20.70 -1.27 -0.95
N ARG A 99 -21.45 -1.75 0.04
CA ARG A 99 -21.14 -1.49 1.44
C ARG A 99 -19.71 -1.93 1.78
N LYS A 100 -19.34 -3.16 1.38
CA LYS A 100 -17.99 -3.66 1.68
C LYS A 100 -16.91 -2.88 0.95
N PHE A 101 -17.13 -2.45 -0.29
CA PHE A 101 -16.19 -1.61 -1.03
C PHE A 101 -15.99 -0.25 -0.36
N VAL A 102 -17.08 0.41 0.03
CA VAL A 102 -17.03 1.70 0.73
C VAL A 102 -16.35 1.57 2.10
N ASP A 103 -16.58 0.50 2.85
CA ASP A 103 -15.87 0.21 4.10
C ASP A 103 -14.34 0.15 3.89
N GLU A 104 -13.88 -0.44 2.78
CA GLU A 104 -12.44 -0.48 2.46
C GLU A 104 -11.89 0.91 2.07
N LEU A 105 -12.69 1.78 1.46
CA LEU A 105 -12.31 3.17 1.21
C LEU A 105 -12.18 3.97 2.52
N TRP A 106 -13.05 3.75 3.51
CA TRP A 106 -12.95 4.38 4.82
C TRP A 106 -11.65 4.05 5.57
N TRP A 107 -11.08 2.86 5.35
CA TRP A 107 -9.77 2.52 5.90
C TRP A 107 -8.65 3.41 5.36
N GLN A 108 -8.71 3.81 4.10
CA GLN A 108 -7.76 4.74 3.50
C GLN A 108 -7.85 6.12 4.18
N GLU A 109 -9.06 6.61 4.35
CA GLU A 109 -9.31 7.91 4.98
C GLU A 109 -8.90 7.88 6.46
N TYR A 110 -9.31 6.85 7.18
CA TYR A 110 -8.88 6.66 8.57
C TYR A 110 -7.36 6.66 8.71
N ALA A 111 -6.66 5.97 7.83
CA ALA A 111 -5.20 5.91 7.87
C ALA A 111 -4.57 7.29 7.64
N ARG A 112 -5.12 8.10 6.73
CA ARG A 112 -4.66 9.47 6.48
C ARG A 112 -4.86 10.36 7.69
N HIS A 113 -6.04 10.36 8.29
CA HIS A 113 -6.35 11.13 9.50
C HIS A 113 -5.47 10.72 10.68
N LEU A 114 -5.30 9.43 10.88
CA LEU A 114 -4.42 8.93 11.95
C LEU A 114 -2.97 9.35 11.70
N TYR A 115 -2.50 9.28 10.45
CA TYR A 115 -1.16 9.71 10.09
C TYR A 115 -0.96 11.22 10.30
N ALA A 116 -1.92 12.05 9.90
CA ALA A 116 -1.88 13.49 10.12
C ALA A 116 -1.73 13.82 11.61
N ARG A 117 -2.37 13.05 12.48
CA ARG A 117 -2.31 13.21 13.93
C ARG A 117 -1.01 12.68 14.55
N VAL A 118 -0.56 11.51 14.13
CA VAL A 118 0.58 10.80 14.75
C VAL A 118 1.91 11.20 14.11
N GLY A 119 1.88 11.58 12.85
CA GLY A 119 3.07 11.97 12.09
C GLY A 119 4.13 10.87 12.02
N THR A 120 5.38 11.24 12.13
CA THR A 120 6.54 10.33 12.08
C THR A 120 6.56 9.27 13.19
N ARG A 121 5.83 9.48 14.29
CA ARG A 121 5.71 8.51 15.38
C ARG A 121 5.03 7.21 14.98
N ASN A 122 4.35 7.16 13.83
CA ASN A 122 3.85 5.89 13.31
C ASN A 122 4.96 4.89 12.94
N ALA A 123 6.24 5.31 12.95
CA ALA A 123 7.39 4.42 12.81
C ALA A 123 7.65 3.56 14.06
N ALA A 124 7.05 3.91 15.20
CA ALA A 124 7.07 3.11 16.41
C ALA A 124 5.72 2.41 16.63
N PRO A 125 5.67 1.31 17.41
CA PRO A 125 4.43 0.67 17.80
C PRO A 125 3.51 1.67 18.50
N LEU A 126 2.20 1.66 18.17
CA LEU A 126 1.27 2.67 18.65
C LEU A 126 0.53 2.27 19.93
N ARG A 127 0.33 0.99 20.19
CA ARG A 127 -0.40 0.51 21.39
C ARG A 127 0.31 -0.60 22.14
N ARG A 128 1.02 -1.46 21.41
CA ARG A 128 1.73 -2.61 21.96
C ARG A 128 2.99 -2.86 21.16
N GLU A 129 3.99 -3.46 21.79
CA GLU A 129 5.08 -4.05 21.04
C GLU A 129 4.54 -5.17 20.13
N PRO A 130 5.18 -5.43 18.97
CA PRO A 130 4.78 -6.52 18.09
C PRO A 130 4.77 -7.87 18.80
N ALA A 131 3.80 -8.70 18.46
CA ALA A 131 3.77 -10.08 18.89
C ALA A 131 4.82 -10.90 18.10
N VAL A 132 5.55 -11.77 18.79
CA VAL A 132 6.60 -12.60 18.19
C VAL A 132 6.39 -14.05 18.62
N ALA A 133 6.58 -15.01 17.68
CA ALA A 133 6.57 -16.42 18.00
C ALA A 133 7.75 -16.79 18.91
N ALA A 134 7.54 -17.82 19.73
CA ALA A 134 8.56 -18.28 20.69
C ALA A 134 9.87 -18.74 20.02
N THR A 135 9.78 -19.23 18.78
CA THR A 135 10.94 -19.69 18.01
C THR A 135 10.97 -18.94 16.68
N PRO A 136 11.74 -17.85 16.55
CA PRO A 136 11.89 -17.11 15.30
C PRO A 136 12.54 -17.95 14.20
N TRP A 137 12.25 -17.62 12.95
CA TRP A 137 12.86 -18.22 11.76
C TRP A 137 13.94 -17.31 11.19
N PRO A 138 15.07 -17.88 10.72
CA PRO A 138 16.14 -17.06 10.16
C PRO A 138 15.81 -16.44 8.79
N GLU A 139 14.95 -17.09 8.01
CA GLU A 139 14.56 -16.63 6.67
C GLU A 139 13.05 -16.41 6.57
N PRO A 140 12.59 -15.14 6.46
CA PRO A 140 11.17 -14.85 6.36
C PRO A 140 10.57 -15.17 4.98
N LEU A 141 11.35 -15.10 3.90
CA LEU A 141 10.87 -15.28 2.52
C LEU A 141 11.58 -16.45 1.83
N ARG A 142 11.32 -17.66 2.31
CA ARG A 142 11.93 -18.87 1.78
C ARG A 142 11.44 -19.19 0.37
N ASP A 143 12.35 -19.53 -0.53
CA ASP A 143 12.04 -19.87 -1.92
C ASP A 143 11.27 -21.18 -2.06
N ASP A 144 11.45 -22.12 -1.15
CA ASP A 144 10.74 -23.41 -1.12
C ASP A 144 9.30 -23.29 -0.60
N MET A 145 8.91 -22.17 0.02
CA MET A 145 7.53 -21.86 0.40
C MET A 145 6.81 -21.17 -0.76
N VAL A 146 6.05 -21.90 -1.55
CA VAL A 146 5.35 -21.36 -2.73
C VAL A 146 4.51 -20.12 -2.39
N CYS A 147 3.77 -20.13 -1.29
CA CYS A 147 2.93 -18.99 -0.89
C CYS A 147 3.74 -17.72 -0.61
N MET A 148 4.93 -17.82 -0.03
CA MET A 148 5.80 -16.66 0.22
C MET A 148 6.54 -16.24 -1.04
N ARG A 149 7.10 -17.19 -1.78
CA ARG A 149 7.76 -16.91 -3.06
C ARG A 149 6.83 -16.21 -4.05
N GLU A 150 5.65 -16.77 -4.31
CA GLU A 150 4.68 -16.17 -5.25
C GLU A 150 4.21 -14.78 -4.78
N THR A 151 4.08 -14.56 -3.47
CA THR A 151 3.73 -13.24 -2.92
C THR A 151 4.86 -12.22 -3.14
N ARG A 152 6.10 -12.61 -2.86
CA ARG A 152 7.29 -11.79 -3.11
C ARG A 152 7.42 -11.45 -4.60
N ASP A 153 7.41 -12.47 -5.44
CA ASP A 153 7.61 -12.35 -6.88
C ASP A 153 6.48 -11.52 -7.54
N GLU A 154 5.24 -11.65 -7.06
CA GLU A 154 4.14 -10.78 -7.50
C GLU A 154 4.39 -9.33 -7.13
N LEU A 155 4.81 -9.02 -5.90
CA LEU A 155 5.12 -7.67 -5.48
C LEU A 155 6.25 -7.06 -6.31
N GLU A 156 7.35 -7.79 -6.45
CA GLU A 156 8.52 -7.31 -7.17
C GLU A 156 8.27 -7.16 -8.67
N ARG A 157 7.44 -8.00 -9.25
CA ARG A 157 7.10 -7.94 -10.68
C ARG A 157 6.03 -6.90 -10.99
N THR A 158 4.98 -6.79 -10.17
CA THR A 158 3.81 -5.98 -10.50
C THR A 158 3.69 -4.68 -9.73
N GLY A 159 4.37 -4.57 -8.59
CA GLY A 159 4.20 -3.47 -7.65
C GLY A 159 2.86 -3.45 -6.92
N TRP A 160 2.11 -4.56 -6.94
CA TRP A 160 0.80 -4.61 -6.30
C TRP A 160 0.50 -5.99 -5.71
N LEU A 161 -0.19 -6.00 -4.58
CA LEU A 161 -0.65 -7.21 -3.90
C LEU A 161 -2.12 -7.09 -3.49
N VAL A 162 -2.84 -8.20 -3.52
CA VAL A 162 -4.12 -8.31 -2.82
C VAL A 162 -3.90 -8.04 -1.33
N ASN A 163 -4.81 -7.35 -0.66
CA ASN A 163 -4.68 -7.06 0.77
C ASN A 163 -4.40 -8.30 1.63
N GLN A 164 -4.97 -9.45 1.24
CA GLN A 164 -4.77 -10.71 1.94
C GLN A 164 -3.29 -11.12 2.00
N THR A 165 -2.57 -11.06 0.88
CA THR A 165 -1.15 -11.43 0.81
C THR A 165 -0.25 -10.41 1.51
N ARG A 166 -0.65 -9.13 1.59
CA ARG A 166 0.06 -8.14 2.43
C ARG A 166 0.03 -8.54 3.91
N MET A 167 -1.13 -9.00 4.38
CA MET A 167 -1.29 -9.46 5.76
C MET A 167 -0.54 -10.77 6.02
N TRP A 168 -0.54 -11.72 5.06
CA TRP A 168 0.23 -12.96 5.17
C TRP A 168 1.71 -12.66 5.31
N LEU A 169 2.23 -11.78 4.47
CA LEU A 169 3.62 -11.39 4.45
C LEU A 169 4.03 -10.72 5.76
N ALA A 170 3.26 -9.75 6.24
CA ALA A 170 3.53 -9.06 7.49
C ALA A 170 3.52 -10.00 8.70
N SER A 171 2.53 -10.89 8.77
CA SER A 171 2.44 -11.90 9.83
C SER A 171 3.58 -12.90 9.77
N HIS A 172 3.93 -13.40 8.58
CA HIS A 172 5.02 -14.35 8.41
C HIS A 172 6.37 -13.73 8.75
N TRP A 173 6.65 -12.54 8.20
CA TRP A 173 7.90 -11.80 8.40
C TRP A 173 8.18 -11.51 9.88
N SER A 174 7.21 -10.96 10.59
CA SER A 174 7.41 -10.48 11.95
C SER A 174 6.93 -11.46 13.00
N VAL A 175 5.65 -11.86 12.94
CA VAL A 175 5.05 -12.67 14.02
C VAL A 175 5.69 -14.06 14.07
N ARG A 176 5.86 -14.71 12.92
CA ARG A 176 6.41 -16.07 12.86
C ARG A 176 7.93 -16.09 12.80
N ALA A 177 8.54 -15.27 11.92
CA ALA A 177 9.99 -15.26 11.72
C ALA A 177 10.75 -14.37 12.69
N GLY A 178 10.06 -13.51 13.45
CA GLY A 178 10.67 -12.66 14.47
C GLY A 178 11.51 -11.50 13.93
N ASN A 179 11.40 -11.18 12.63
CA ASN A 179 12.12 -10.06 12.04
C ASN A 179 11.47 -8.73 12.37
N ASP A 180 12.26 -7.66 12.36
CA ASP A 180 11.71 -6.31 12.56
C ASP A 180 10.67 -5.99 11.48
N TRP A 181 9.47 -5.67 11.93
CA TRP A 181 8.34 -5.34 11.05
C TRP A 181 8.63 -4.11 10.18
N ARG A 182 9.50 -3.20 10.65
CA ARG A 182 9.87 -2.00 9.91
C ARG A 182 10.66 -2.32 8.64
N ASP A 183 11.53 -3.31 8.71
CA ASP A 183 12.33 -3.73 7.55
C ASP A 183 11.43 -4.33 6.46
N GLY A 184 10.46 -5.16 6.86
CA GLY A 184 9.48 -5.73 5.95
C GLY A 184 8.50 -4.68 5.40
N GLU A 185 8.03 -3.75 6.26
CA GLU A 185 7.20 -2.61 5.86
C GLU A 185 7.92 -1.73 4.84
N GLU A 186 9.18 -1.40 5.11
CA GLU A 186 10.01 -0.58 4.24
C GLU A 186 10.25 -1.23 2.88
N TRP A 187 10.59 -2.52 2.88
CA TRP A 187 10.76 -3.28 1.64
C TRP A 187 9.45 -3.31 0.84
N MET A 188 8.32 -3.63 1.46
CA MET A 188 7.02 -3.62 0.80
C MET A 188 6.67 -2.22 0.27
N PHE A 189 6.91 -1.17 1.06
CA PHE A 189 6.66 0.22 0.67
C PHE A 189 7.42 0.63 -0.59
N ARG A 190 8.69 0.20 -0.73
CA ARG A 190 9.51 0.53 -1.90
C ARG A 190 8.94 -0.01 -3.20
N HIS A 191 8.36 -1.20 -3.15
CA HIS A 191 7.84 -1.89 -4.33
C HIS A 191 6.37 -1.56 -4.65
N LEU A 192 5.54 -1.22 -3.66
CA LEU A 192 4.12 -0.99 -3.86
C LEU A 192 3.83 0.28 -4.65
N LEU A 193 3.12 0.19 -5.77
CA LEU A 193 2.61 1.34 -6.52
C LEU A 193 1.70 2.22 -5.64
N ASP A 194 0.88 1.60 -4.81
CA ASP A 194 0.00 2.29 -3.85
C ASP A 194 0.64 2.49 -2.47
N GLY A 195 1.95 2.34 -2.36
CA GLY A 195 2.67 2.46 -1.10
C GLY A 195 2.44 3.82 -0.42
N SER A 196 1.96 3.80 0.80
CA SER A 196 1.68 4.96 1.64
C SER A 196 2.25 4.72 3.03
N ARG A 197 2.91 5.73 3.60
CA ARG A 197 3.38 5.66 5.00
C ARG A 197 2.23 5.57 6.00
N ALA A 198 1.05 6.01 5.61
CA ALA A 198 -0.16 5.81 6.39
C ALA A 198 -0.67 4.35 6.26
N ALA A 199 -1.32 4.03 5.13
CA ALA A 199 -2.04 2.76 4.99
C ALA A 199 -1.13 1.53 5.09
N ASN A 200 0.07 1.55 4.47
CA ASN A 200 0.99 0.41 4.52
C ASN A 200 1.48 0.16 5.95
N ARG A 201 1.96 1.21 6.62
CA ARG A 201 2.52 1.09 7.97
C ARG A 201 1.49 0.68 9.01
N TYR A 202 0.27 1.23 8.95
CA TYR A 202 -0.79 0.80 9.85
C TYR A 202 -1.30 -0.61 9.55
N GLY A 203 -1.29 -1.02 8.28
CA GLY A 203 -1.57 -2.41 7.89
C GLY A 203 -0.56 -3.40 8.50
N TRP A 204 0.72 -3.04 8.53
CA TRP A 204 1.76 -3.82 9.21
C TRP A 204 1.56 -3.82 10.72
N GLN A 205 1.39 -2.66 11.35
CA GLN A 205 1.15 -2.58 12.79
C GLN A 205 -0.10 -3.37 13.23
N TRP A 206 -1.15 -3.33 12.43
CA TRP A 206 -2.33 -4.15 12.69
C TRP A 206 -2.01 -5.64 12.60
N SER A 207 -1.30 -6.06 11.57
CA SER A 207 -0.96 -7.47 11.34
C SER A 207 -0.04 -8.05 12.42
N VAL A 208 0.88 -7.25 12.94
CA VAL A 208 1.81 -7.71 13.99
C VAL A 208 1.28 -7.51 15.42
N GLY A 209 0.05 -7.05 15.58
CA GLY A 209 -0.57 -6.83 16.89
C GLY A 209 -0.16 -5.53 17.59
N ALA A 210 0.56 -4.63 16.91
CA ALA A 210 0.98 -3.35 17.48
C ALA A 210 -0.19 -2.34 17.62
N MET A 211 -1.25 -2.49 16.84
CA MET A 211 -2.48 -1.68 16.92
C MET A 211 -3.73 -2.49 17.29
N ALA A 212 -3.70 -3.81 17.15
CA ALA A 212 -4.78 -4.72 17.45
C ALA A 212 -4.58 -5.40 18.80
N ALA A 213 -5.64 -6.02 19.34
CA ALA A 213 -5.55 -6.80 20.58
C ALA A 213 -4.69 -8.06 20.41
N GLU A 214 -4.73 -8.64 19.21
CA GLU A 214 -4.01 -9.84 18.82
C GLU A 214 -3.36 -9.64 17.45
N ALA A 215 -2.23 -10.32 17.23
CA ALA A 215 -1.60 -10.35 15.92
C ALA A 215 -2.42 -11.18 14.93
N TYR A 216 -2.34 -10.83 13.66
CA TYR A 216 -2.93 -11.63 12.59
C TYR A 216 -2.16 -12.93 12.44
N GLY A 217 -2.83 -14.05 12.65
CA GLY A 217 -2.24 -15.37 12.46
C GLY A 217 -2.30 -15.79 11.00
N PHE A 218 -1.15 -16.13 10.42
CA PHE A 218 -1.04 -16.70 9.10
C PHE A 218 -0.74 -18.20 9.17
N SER A 219 -1.57 -18.99 8.48
CA SER A 219 -1.42 -20.46 8.44
C SER A 219 -1.83 -21.01 7.07
N ARG A 220 -1.54 -22.29 6.84
CA ARG A 220 -1.90 -23.04 5.62
C ARG A 220 -3.37 -22.90 5.27
N TRP A 221 -4.26 -22.89 6.25
CA TRP A 221 -5.70 -22.77 6.03
C TRP A 221 -6.07 -21.53 5.19
N GLN A 222 -5.41 -20.37 5.41
CA GLN A 222 -5.69 -19.19 4.59
C GLN A 222 -5.23 -19.38 3.15
N VAL A 223 -4.10 -20.05 2.94
CA VAL A 223 -3.57 -20.32 1.60
C VAL A 223 -4.48 -21.29 0.87
N ASP A 224 -4.87 -22.41 1.49
CA ASP A 224 -5.79 -23.37 0.91
C ASP A 224 -7.13 -22.73 0.52
N LYS A 225 -7.64 -21.84 1.36
CA LYS A 225 -8.89 -21.13 1.09
C LYS A 225 -8.81 -20.13 -0.05
N ARG A 226 -7.64 -19.50 -0.30
CA ARG A 226 -7.49 -18.34 -1.17
C ARG A 226 -6.60 -18.58 -2.38
N ALA A 227 -5.77 -19.61 -2.34
CA ALA A 227 -4.78 -19.95 -3.35
C ALA A 227 -4.46 -21.46 -3.32
N GLN A 228 -5.46 -22.31 -3.31
CA GLN A 228 -5.32 -23.77 -3.13
C GLN A 228 -4.25 -24.42 -4.02
N ALA A 229 -4.13 -23.99 -5.27
CA ALA A 229 -3.14 -24.51 -6.20
C ALA A 229 -1.69 -24.31 -5.72
N TRP A 230 -1.43 -23.29 -4.90
CA TRP A 230 -0.11 -23.04 -4.33
C TRP A 230 0.28 -24.11 -3.31
N CYS A 231 -0.65 -24.53 -2.45
CA CYS A 231 -0.41 -25.63 -1.53
C CYS A 231 -0.22 -26.96 -2.27
N GLY A 232 -1.02 -27.22 -3.32
CA GLY A 232 -0.91 -28.43 -4.12
C GLY A 232 0.40 -28.59 -4.90
N SER A 233 1.08 -27.47 -5.20
CA SER A 233 2.38 -27.47 -5.91
C SER A 233 3.58 -27.22 -4.99
N CYS A 234 3.34 -27.03 -3.68
CA CYS A 234 4.40 -26.70 -2.74
C CYS A 234 5.26 -27.91 -2.38
N PRO A 235 6.59 -27.85 -2.52
CA PRO A 235 7.46 -28.97 -2.11
C PRO A 235 7.38 -29.26 -0.60
N LEU A 236 6.90 -28.32 0.19
CA LEU A 236 6.72 -28.45 1.64
C LEU A 236 5.29 -28.89 2.03
N ALA A 237 4.44 -29.31 1.07
CA ALA A 237 3.02 -29.60 1.32
C ALA A 237 2.80 -30.66 2.42
N GLU A 238 3.66 -31.69 2.50
CA GLU A 238 3.57 -32.74 3.52
C GLU A 238 4.14 -32.34 4.89
N ASN A 239 5.02 -31.36 4.91
CA ASN A 239 5.66 -30.84 6.13
C ASN A 239 5.57 -29.30 6.13
N CYS A 240 4.35 -28.78 6.02
CA CYS A 240 4.11 -27.36 5.86
C CYS A 240 4.55 -26.58 7.13
N PRO A 241 5.51 -25.67 7.00
CA PRO A 241 6.00 -24.96 8.18
C PRO A 241 4.98 -23.95 8.75
N ILE A 242 3.88 -23.72 8.03
CA ILE A 242 2.77 -22.85 8.48
C ILE A 242 1.46 -23.66 8.61
N GLU A 243 1.55 -24.97 8.88
CA GLU A 243 0.36 -25.83 9.04
C GLU A 243 -0.60 -25.21 10.07
N ASP A 244 -0.06 -24.87 11.22
CA ASP A 244 -0.79 -24.28 12.33
C ASP A 244 -0.60 -22.77 12.45
N TRP A 245 -1.49 -22.11 13.19
CA TRP A 245 -1.34 -20.72 13.59
C TRP A 245 -0.08 -20.55 14.44
N PRO A 246 0.64 -19.41 14.27
CA PRO A 246 1.80 -19.18 15.11
C PRO A 246 1.35 -19.01 16.56
N THR A 247 2.01 -19.71 17.48
CA THR A 247 1.93 -19.39 18.90
C THR A 247 2.78 -18.16 19.15
N ALA A 248 2.13 -17.00 19.28
CA ALA A 248 2.80 -15.74 19.50
C ALA A 248 2.39 -15.15 20.84
N THR A 249 3.35 -14.62 21.57
CA THR A 249 3.09 -13.87 22.80
C THR A 249 2.75 -12.42 22.43
N PRO A 250 1.60 -11.88 22.86
CA PRO A 250 1.29 -10.46 22.68
C PRO A 250 2.37 -9.60 23.33
N GLY A 251 2.81 -8.57 22.64
CA GLY A 251 3.78 -7.63 23.16
C GLY A 251 3.22 -6.77 24.31
N GLY A 252 4.11 -6.22 25.14
CA GLY A 252 3.76 -5.28 26.20
C GLY A 252 3.07 -4.02 25.69
N ALA A 253 2.26 -3.39 26.54
CA ALA A 253 1.68 -2.09 26.20
C ALA A 253 2.77 -1.02 26.07
N VAL A 254 2.62 -0.13 25.08
CA VAL A 254 3.44 1.08 24.94
C VAL A 254 2.62 2.30 25.33
N ASP A 255 3.28 3.46 25.47
CA ASP A 255 2.56 4.72 25.69
C ASP A 255 1.72 5.09 24.47
N ASP A 256 0.42 5.02 24.64
CA ASP A 256 -0.57 5.34 23.61
C ASP A 256 -1.19 6.74 23.78
N ALA A 257 -0.55 7.62 24.53
CA ALA A 257 -1.06 8.97 24.83
C ALA A 257 -1.45 9.74 23.57
N LEU A 258 -0.75 9.55 22.47
CA LEU A 258 -1.09 10.16 21.17
C LEU A 258 -2.40 9.67 20.55
N LEU A 259 -2.88 8.51 20.96
CA LEU A 259 -4.13 7.92 20.47
C LEU A 259 -5.31 8.27 21.37
N ARG A 260 -5.03 8.83 22.57
CA ARG A 260 -6.08 9.23 23.50
C ARG A 260 -6.69 10.56 23.09
N SER A 261 -7.92 10.78 23.51
CA SER A 261 -8.63 12.03 23.29
C SER A 261 -7.95 13.18 24.02
N GLY A 262 -7.74 14.29 23.33
CA GLY A 262 -7.18 15.54 23.84
C GLY A 262 -7.77 16.73 23.07
N PRO A 263 -7.52 17.96 23.49
CA PRO A 263 -8.05 19.17 22.83
C PRO A 263 -7.57 19.30 21.36
N ASP A 264 -6.44 18.69 21.00
CA ASP A 264 -5.87 18.75 19.66
C ASP A 264 -6.33 17.60 18.74
N LEU A 265 -7.54 17.10 18.94
CA LEU A 265 -8.13 16.04 18.12
C LEU A 265 -8.74 16.52 16.82
N ALA A 266 -8.82 17.81 16.61
CA ALA A 266 -9.15 18.37 15.31
C ALA A 266 -8.14 17.86 14.29
N GLY A 267 -8.61 17.41 13.14
CA GLY A 267 -7.73 17.12 12.00
C GLY A 267 -6.98 18.38 11.57
N PRO A 268 -6.22 18.31 10.49
CA PRO A 268 -5.57 19.50 9.94
C PRO A 268 -6.63 20.58 9.72
N GLU A 269 -6.31 21.80 10.14
CA GLU A 269 -7.15 22.97 9.91
C GLU A 269 -7.36 23.20 8.41
N ALA A 270 -8.47 23.85 8.06
CA ALA A 270 -8.72 24.23 6.68
C ALA A 270 -7.55 25.10 6.19
N ALA A 271 -7.09 24.83 4.97
CA ALA A 271 -6.02 25.62 4.37
C ALA A 271 -6.46 27.09 4.25
N GLU A 272 -5.69 27.99 4.83
CA GLU A 272 -5.84 29.43 4.61
C GLU A 272 -5.05 29.83 3.38
N ILE A 273 -5.74 30.35 2.36
CA ILE A 273 -5.12 30.91 1.16
C ILE A 273 -5.17 32.42 1.27
N ALA A 274 -4.02 33.04 1.53
CA ALA A 274 -3.87 34.51 1.54
C ALA A 274 -3.30 34.96 0.19
N GLY A 275 -4.16 35.49 -0.70
CA GLY A 275 -3.75 36.07 -1.97
C GLY A 275 -3.68 35.10 -3.15
N ILE A 276 -3.14 35.54 -4.30
CA ILE A 276 -2.96 34.75 -5.50
C ILE A 276 -1.61 34.05 -5.41
N PRO A 277 -1.56 32.70 -5.52
CA PRO A 277 -0.31 31.96 -5.44
C PRO A 277 0.54 32.18 -6.71
N GLU A 278 1.85 32.26 -6.54
CA GLU A 278 2.80 32.30 -7.66
C GLU A 278 3.01 30.90 -8.29
N GLN A 279 2.83 29.85 -7.49
CA GLN A 279 2.98 28.46 -7.91
C GLN A 279 2.03 27.55 -7.13
N VAL A 280 1.54 26.50 -7.78
CA VAL A 280 0.82 25.36 -7.15
C VAL A 280 1.78 24.22 -6.97
N TRP A 281 2.06 23.86 -5.73
CA TRP A 281 2.93 22.74 -5.42
C TRP A 281 2.13 21.43 -5.41
N LEU A 282 2.54 20.51 -6.29
CA LEU A 282 1.98 19.17 -6.34
C LEU A 282 2.78 18.23 -5.44
N THR A 283 2.06 17.39 -4.73
CA THR A 283 2.64 16.27 -3.96
C THR A 283 2.31 14.95 -4.65
N ALA A 284 2.90 13.86 -4.18
CA ALA A 284 2.55 12.53 -4.67
C ALA A 284 1.07 12.14 -4.40
N GLU A 285 0.32 12.91 -3.62
CA GLU A 285 -1.09 12.66 -3.33
C GLU A 285 -2.03 13.61 -4.09
N SER A 286 -1.49 14.53 -4.88
CA SER A 286 -2.23 15.59 -5.59
C SER A 286 -1.87 15.66 -7.07
N LEU A 287 -1.67 14.50 -7.72
CA LEU A 287 -1.30 14.44 -9.15
C LEU A 287 -2.52 14.40 -10.08
N GLY A 288 -3.74 14.38 -9.55
CA GLY A 288 -4.97 14.34 -10.33
C GLY A 288 -5.26 15.69 -11.01
N GLU A 289 -5.68 15.64 -12.26
CA GLU A 289 -6.08 16.84 -13.03
C GLU A 289 -7.26 17.61 -12.37
N ARG A 290 -8.03 16.92 -11.52
CA ARG A 290 -9.16 17.49 -10.76
C ARG A 290 -8.79 17.89 -9.33
N ASP A 291 -7.50 18.00 -9.02
CA ASP A 291 -7.06 18.47 -7.71
C ASP A 291 -7.66 19.86 -7.42
N PRO A 292 -8.21 20.09 -6.22
CA PRO A 292 -8.85 21.38 -5.88
C PRO A 292 -7.94 22.60 -6.06
N ALA A 293 -6.65 22.47 -5.82
CA ALA A 293 -5.71 23.59 -6.00
C ALA A 293 -5.51 23.93 -7.49
N LEU A 294 -5.44 22.90 -8.36
CA LEU A 294 -5.37 23.11 -9.81
C LEU A 294 -6.68 23.70 -10.35
N ALA A 295 -7.83 23.27 -9.84
CA ALA A 295 -9.12 23.80 -10.21
C ALA A 295 -9.31 25.27 -9.77
N ALA A 296 -8.83 25.62 -8.57
CA ALA A 296 -8.91 27.00 -8.07
C ALA A 296 -7.94 27.95 -8.79
N TRP A 297 -6.82 27.44 -9.28
CA TRP A 297 -5.73 28.24 -9.86
C TRP A 297 -5.27 27.70 -11.23
N PRO A 298 -6.16 27.61 -12.23
CA PRO A 298 -5.90 26.93 -13.50
C PRO A 298 -4.82 27.58 -14.37
N HIS A 299 -4.47 28.84 -14.11
CA HIS A 299 -3.47 29.58 -14.86
C HIS A 299 -2.15 29.75 -14.09
N THR A 300 -2.08 29.25 -12.86
CA THR A 300 -0.86 29.32 -12.05
C THR A 300 0.04 28.12 -12.37
N PRO A 301 1.35 28.33 -12.58
CA PRO A 301 2.28 27.24 -12.86
C PRO A 301 2.22 26.15 -11.79
N ALA A 302 2.04 24.89 -12.20
CA ALA A 302 2.10 23.74 -11.31
C ALA A 302 3.51 23.18 -11.27
N VAL A 303 4.02 22.89 -10.07
CA VAL A 303 5.38 22.40 -9.85
C VAL A 303 5.34 21.11 -9.01
N PHE A 304 5.98 20.07 -9.48
CA PHE A 304 6.28 18.87 -8.70
C PHE A 304 7.78 18.83 -8.39
N VAL A 305 8.13 18.65 -7.13
CA VAL A 305 9.52 18.61 -6.69
C VAL A 305 9.97 17.19 -6.45
N PHE A 306 10.97 16.74 -7.20
CA PHE A 306 11.71 15.53 -6.91
C PHE A 306 12.83 15.88 -5.90
N ASP A 307 12.57 15.64 -4.63
CA ASP A 307 13.56 15.81 -3.57
C ASP A 307 14.56 14.66 -3.63
N GLU A 308 15.74 14.91 -4.17
CA GLU A 308 16.77 13.89 -4.39
C GLU A 308 17.25 13.24 -3.08
N PRO A 309 17.56 13.99 -1.99
CA PRO A 309 17.86 13.40 -0.69
C PRO A 309 16.76 12.47 -0.17
N LEU A 310 15.50 12.88 -0.29
CA LEU A 310 14.36 12.06 0.12
C LEU A 310 14.23 10.80 -0.74
N LEU A 311 14.31 10.92 -2.07
CA LEU A 311 14.23 9.78 -2.98
C LEU A 311 15.38 8.79 -2.75
N HIS A 312 16.59 9.29 -2.52
CA HIS A 312 17.74 8.46 -2.16
C HIS A 312 17.51 7.68 -0.85
N GLN A 313 16.90 8.31 0.13
CA GLN A 313 16.53 7.65 1.39
C GLN A 313 15.40 6.63 1.19
N LEU A 314 14.38 6.97 0.40
CA LEU A 314 13.21 6.12 0.16
C LEU A 314 13.55 4.91 -0.70
N ARG A 315 14.48 5.03 -1.64
CA ARG A 315 14.90 3.96 -2.57
C ARG A 315 13.70 3.24 -3.19
N LEU A 316 12.80 4.00 -3.82
CA LEU A 316 11.61 3.44 -4.47
C LEU A 316 11.99 2.53 -5.63
N SER A 317 11.16 1.55 -5.96
CA SER A 317 11.39 0.72 -7.14
C SER A 317 11.19 1.51 -8.45
N THR A 318 11.89 1.11 -9.49
CA THR A 318 11.81 1.74 -10.82
C THR A 318 10.37 1.81 -11.31
N LYS A 319 9.61 0.71 -11.20
CA LYS A 319 8.20 0.65 -11.63
C LYS A 319 7.30 1.63 -10.89
N ARG A 320 7.61 1.93 -9.63
CA ARG A 320 6.85 2.91 -8.84
C ARG A 320 7.11 4.35 -9.30
N LEU A 321 8.35 4.67 -9.66
CA LEU A 321 8.69 5.99 -10.23
C LEU A 321 8.15 6.16 -11.65
N VAL A 322 8.02 5.08 -12.41
CA VAL A 322 7.43 5.09 -13.76
C VAL A 322 5.92 5.25 -13.73
N PHE A 323 5.23 4.63 -12.75
CA PHE A 323 3.78 4.77 -12.56
C PHE A 323 3.39 6.21 -12.25
#